data_3db3a631be7e7bc524ce243db5123bb5
#
_entry.id   3db3a631be7e7bc524ce243db5123bb5
#
_cell.length_a   1.000
_cell.length_b   1.000
_cell.length_c   1.000
_cell.angle_alpha   90.00
_cell.angle_beta   90.00
_cell.angle_gamma   90.00
#
_symmetry.space_group_name_H-M   'P 1'
#
loop_
_entity.id
_entity.type
_entity.pdbx_description
1 polymer ?
#
loop_
_entity_poly.entity_id
_entity_poly.type
_entity_poly.pdbx_seq_one_letter_code
_entity_poly.pdbx_strand_id
1 'polypeptide(L)'
;MRKNLPLSLIFLVVFIDLLGFGILIPIIPTFAVKVLQMNESSVGIVVAVYSLTQFLFNPLFGSLSDRFGRRKIILITLLLNAAGYILFSFTHTFIMLMAARIISGIGGSSIGVAQAYIADVTTPQERAKGMGLIGVAFGLGFVFGPMLGGIFSKFGYEVTGFASAAFSVLAFVLSFFYLPESLKKPGEGEAPLRKRKLIDFHAFIEVFRKKASFFVITLTFFLTFSVANIYGTFAILGSGHFGFTDFDNGMLFGIMGVVSAFMQGFMMGKLTTRFTKLQLLITGFSSLAVGLALIP
;
A
#
# COMPACT_ATOMS: atom_id res chain seq x y z
N MET A 1 14.09 -21.24 16.91
CA MET A 1 14.30 -20.42 15.69
C MET A 1 13.25 -20.58 14.59
N ARG A 2 12.43 -21.66 14.53
CA ARG A 2 11.44 -21.87 13.43
C ARG A 2 10.10 -21.09 13.56
N LYS A 3 9.75 -20.55 14.73
CA LYS A 3 8.44 -19.86 14.95
C LYS A 3 8.29 -18.51 14.22
N ASN A 4 9.38 -17.80 13.96
CA ASN A 4 9.34 -16.46 13.35
C ASN A 4 9.50 -16.47 11.81
N LEU A 5 9.79 -17.63 11.21
CA LEU A 5 10.05 -17.75 9.77
C LEU A 5 8.86 -17.28 8.90
N PRO A 6 7.59 -17.66 9.21
CA PRO A 6 6.44 -17.19 8.42
C PRO A 6 6.24 -15.68 8.49
N LEU A 7 6.49 -15.06 9.66
CA LEU A 7 6.38 -13.61 9.83
C LEU A 7 7.45 -12.85 9.05
N SER A 8 8.69 -13.34 9.05
CA SER A 8 9.76 -12.72 8.29
C SER A 8 9.55 -12.87 6.78
N LEU A 9 9.02 -14.00 6.35
CA LEU A 9 8.70 -14.24 4.95
C LEU A 9 7.57 -13.34 4.46
N ILE A 10 6.46 -13.27 5.18
CA ILE A 10 5.34 -12.41 4.79
C ILE A 10 5.74 -10.92 4.82
N PHE A 11 6.56 -10.51 5.80
CA PHE A 11 7.14 -9.16 5.81
C PHE A 11 7.95 -8.88 4.55
N LEU A 12 8.86 -9.79 4.18
CA LEU A 12 9.72 -9.63 3.01
C LEU A 12 8.90 -9.56 1.72
N VAL A 13 7.89 -10.42 1.60
CA VAL A 13 6.97 -10.45 0.45
C VAL A 13 6.22 -9.12 0.33
N VAL A 14 5.63 -8.64 1.43
CA VAL A 14 4.89 -7.37 1.44
C VAL A 14 5.83 -6.20 1.17
N PHE A 15 7.03 -6.20 1.74
CA PHE A 15 8.02 -5.15 1.51
C PHE A 15 8.41 -5.06 0.03
N ILE A 16 8.72 -6.20 -0.60
CA ILE A 16 9.11 -6.25 -2.02
C ILE A 16 7.95 -5.83 -2.93
N ASP A 17 6.72 -6.24 -2.62
CA ASP A 17 5.52 -5.80 -3.37
C ASP A 17 5.30 -4.30 -3.25
N LEU A 18 5.48 -3.74 -2.04
CA LEU A 18 5.39 -2.31 -1.80
C LEU A 18 6.53 -1.49 -2.44
N LEU A 19 7.70 -2.07 -2.66
CA LEU A 19 8.74 -1.44 -3.49
C LEU A 19 8.24 -1.26 -4.92
N GLY A 20 7.68 -2.30 -5.54
CA GLY A 20 7.10 -2.22 -6.88
C GLY A 20 6.00 -1.16 -7.00
N PHE A 21 5.12 -1.08 -6.02
CA PHE A 21 4.11 -0.03 -5.94
C PHE A 21 4.73 1.37 -5.76
N GLY A 22 5.69 1.49 -4.83
CA GLY A 22 6.34 2.76 -4.47
C GLY A 22 7.10 3.40 -5.62
N ILE A 23 7.73 2.59 -6.49
CA ILE A 23 8.42 3.04 -7.71
C ILE A 23 7.49 3.90 -8.57
N LEU A 24 6.24 3.49 -8.74
CA LEU A 24 5.29 4.14 -9.66
C LEU A 24 4.56 5.34 -9.04
N ILE A 25 4.64 5.57 -7.74
CA ILE A 25 3.94 6.68 -7.07
C ILE A 25 4.27 8.04 -7.70
N PRO A 26 5.55 8.49 -7.76
CA PRO A 26 5.88 9.77 -8.37
C PRO A 26 5.86 9.74 -9.90
N ILE A 27 5.95 8.56 -10.48
CA ILE A 27 6.13 8.39 -11.93
C ILE A 27 4.80 8.53 -12.69
N ILE A 28 3.71 7.95 -12.18
CA ILE A 28 2.43 7.94 -12.89
C ILE A 28 1.89 9.34 -13.15
N PRO A 29 1.88 10.29 -12.18
CA PRO A 29 1.42 11.64 -12.44
C PRO A 29 2.26 12.36 -13.51
N THR A 30 3.58 12.28 -13.41
CA THR A 30 4.49 12.93 -14.38
C THR A 30 4.43 12.29 -15.75
N PHE A 31 4.33 10.96 -15.84
CA PHE A 31 4.11 10.23 -17.09
C PHE A 31 2.80 10.65 -17.77
N ALA A 32 1.71 10.72 -17.02
CA ALA A 32 0.40 11.09 -17.56
C ALA A 32 0.40 12.51 -18.14
N VAL A 33 1.07 13.45 -17.48
CA VAL A 33 1.15 14.85 -17.97
C VAL A 33 2.17 14.98 -19.10
N LYS A 34 3.39 14.46 -18.93
CA LYS A 34 4.50 14.71 -19.88
C LYS A 34 4.43 13.87 -21.14
N VAL A 35 3.99 12.60 -21.01
CA VAL A 35 3.97 11.65 -22.15
C VAL A 35 2.59 11.57 -22.80
N LEU A 36 1.55 11.41 -21.99
CA LEU A 36 0.17 11.28 -22.50
C LEU A 36 -0.52 12.63 -22.66
N GLN A 37 0.14 13.74 -22.30
CA GLN A 37 -0.37 15.12 -22.40
C GLN A 37 -1.75 15.29 -21.76
N MET A 38 -1.97 14.61 -20.65
CA MET A 38 -3.23 14.64 -19.92
C MET A 38 -3.33 15.92 -19.07
N ASN A 39 -4.57 16.41 -18.91
CA ASN A 39 -4.82 17.47 -17.94
C ASN A 39 -4.73 16.93 -16.49
N GLU A 40 -4.49 17.81 -15.53
CA GLU A 40 -4.30 17.46 -14.12
C GLU A 40 -5.51 16.75 -13.51
N SER A 41 -6.73 17.11 -13.92
CA SER A 41 -7.95 16.45 -13.45
C SER A 41 -8.00 14.97 -13.86
N SER A 42 -7.55 14.65 -15.09
CA SER A 42 -7.47 13.26 -15.55
C SER A 42 -6.41 12.45 -14.80
N VAL A 43 -5.33 13.10 -14.36
CA VAL A 43 -4.32 12.43 -13.49
C VAL A 43 -4.95 12.02 -12.16
N GLY A 44 -5.77 12.87 -11.57
CA GLY A 44 -6.52 12.55 -10.35
C GLY A 44 -7.39 11.31 -10.52
N ILE A 45 -8.05 11.14 -11.68
CA ILE A 45 -8.85 9.95 -12.00
C ILE A 45 -7.97 8.69 -12.05
N VAL A 46 -6.80 8.77 -12.72
CA VAL A 46 -5.85 7.65 -12.81
C VAL A 46 -5.38 7.16 -11.43
N VAL A 47 -5.10 8.10 -10.53
CA VAL A 47 -4.70 7.78 -9.16
C VAL A 47 -5.88 7.20 -8.37
N ALA A 48 -7.05 7.81 -8.49
CA ALA A 48 -8.26 7.41 -7.78
C ALA A 48 -8.73 6.01 -8.18
N VAL A 49 -8.64 5.64 -9.46
CA VAL A 49 -9.08 4.34 -9.97
C VAL A 49 -8.32 3.18 -9.33
N TYR A 50 -7.01 3.32 -9.12
CA TYR A 50 -6.23 2.31 -8.39
C TYR A 50 -6.78 2.10 -6.98
N SER A 51 -6.93 3.19 -6.23
CA SER A 51 -7.41 3.15 -4.85
C SER A 51 -8.84 2.64 -4.74
N LEU A 52 -9.72 3.05 -5.66
CA LEU A 52 -11.10 2.58 -5.72
C LEU A 52 -11.17 1.08 -5.99
N THR A 53 -10.40 0.61 -6.96
CA THR A 53 -10.33 -0.81 -7.31
C THR A 53 -9.79 -1.63 -6.14
N GLN A 54 -8.71 -1.18 -5.51
CA GLN A 54 -8.16 -1.82 -4.31
C GLN A 54 -9.18 -1.87 -3.16
N PHE A 55 -9.90 -0.78 -2.94
CA PHE A 55 -10.94 -0.71 -1.90
C PHE A 55 -12.07 -1.72 -2.15
N LEU A 56 -12.55 -1.82 -3.38
CA LEU A 56 -13.63 -2.74 -3.75
C LEU A 56 -13.20 -4.22 -3.67
N PHE A 57 -11.98 -4.52 -4.09
CA PHE A 57 -11.49 -5.90 -4.16
C PHE A 57 -10.85 -6.40 -2.85
N ASN A 58 -10.43 -5.52 -1.96
CA ASN A 58 -9.81 -5.90 -0.68
C ASN A 58 -10.71 -6.83 0.18
N PRO A 59 -12.00 -6.52 0.43
CA PRO A 59 -12.88 -7.43 1.16
C PRO A 59 -13.14 -8.74 0.41
N LEU A 60 -13.22 -8.68 -0.92
CA LEU A 60 -13.44 -9.85 -1.76
C LEU A 60 -12.26 -10.84 -1.65
N PHE A 61 -11.02 -10.37 -1.84
CA PHE A 61 -9.83 -11.21 -1.71
C PHE A 61 -9.60 -11.66 -0.27
N GLY A 62 -9.94 -10.84 0.73
CA GLY A 62 -9.98 -11.25 2.12
C GLY A 62 -10.87 -12.49 2.31
N SER A 63 -12.11 -12.43 1.84
CA SER A 63 -13.08 -13.54 1.91
C SER A 63 -12.69 -14.75 1.06
N LEU A 64 -12.15 -14.53 -0.14
CA LEU A 64 -11.64 -15.62 -0.98
C LEU A 64 -10.46 -16.33 -0.32
N SER A 65 -9.60 -15.59 0.37
CA SER A 65 -8.46 -16.17 1.08
C SER A 65 -8.86 -17.00 2.30
N ASP A 66 -10.01 -16.71 2.92
CA ASP A 66 -10.62 -17.55 3.97
C ASP A 66 -11.09 -18.91 3.43
N ARG A 67 -11.40 -19.01 2.12
CA ARG A 67 -11.93 -20.22 1.49
C ARG A 67 -10.86 -21.03 0.77
N PHE A 68 -10.03 -20.36 0.00
CA PHE A 68 -9.08 -21.00 -0.91
C PHE A 68 -7.65 -21.07 -0.37
N GLY A 69 -7.39 -20.44 0.78
CA GLY A 69 -6.07 -20.34 1.40
C GLY A 69 -5.41 -18.98 1.19
N ARG A 70 -4.71 -18.53 2.22
CA ARG A 70 -4.03 -17.21 2.23
C ARG A 70 -2.94 -17.14 1.16
N ARG A 71 -2.06 -18.15 1.15
CA ARG A 71 -0.95 -18.24 0.21
C ARG A 71 -1.40 -18.16 -1.23
N LYS A 72 -2.46 -18.91 -1.59
CA LYS A 72 -2.95 -18.96 -2.96
C LYS A 72 -3.42 -17.60 -3.45
N ILE A 73 -4.15 -16.87 -2.61
CA ILE A 73 -4.65 -15.54 -2.95
C ILE A 73 -3.51 -14.52 -3.01
N ILE A 74 -2.53 -14.57 -2.11
CA ILE A 74 -1.32 -13.72 -2.20
C ILE A 74 -0.61 -13.95 -3.55
N LEU A 75 -0.43 -15.18 -3.98
CA LEU A 75 0.20 -15.48 -5.27
C LEU A 75 -0.59 -14.88 -6.45
N ILE A 76 -1.90 -15.00 -6.45
CA ILE A 76 -2.76 -14.42 -7.50
C ILE A 76 -2.65 -12.89 -7.53
N THR A 77 -2.71 -12.25 -6.37
CA THR A 77 -2.63 -10.78 -6.28
C THR A 77 -1.26 -10.24 -6.71
N LEU A 78 -0.17 -10.94 -6.40
CA LEU A 78 1.17 -10.57 -6.86
C LEU A 78 1.31 -10.69 -8.38
N LEU A 79 0.73 -11.72 -9.00
CA LEU A 79 0.70 -11.85 -10.47
C LEU A 79 -0.13 -10.75 -11.12
N LEU A 80 -1.26 -10.36 -10.52
CA LEU A 80 -2.06 -9.23 -11.02
C LEU A 80 -1.28 -7.91 -10.92
N ASN A 81 -0.55 -7.67 -9.83
CA ASN A 81 0.35 -6.52 -9.73
C ASN A 81 1.39 -6.53 -10.84
N ALA A 82 2.09 -7.65 -11.02
CA ALA A 82 3.09 -7.78 -12.08
C ALA A 82 2.49 -7.52 -13.47
N ALA A 83 1.32 -8.09 -13.76
CA ALA A 83 0.62 -7.88 -15.04
C ALA A 83 0.24 -6.40 -15.25
N GLY A 84 -0.28 -5.72 -14.22
CA GLY A 84 -0.60 -4.30 -14.27
C GLY A 84 0.63 -3.43 -14.53
N TYR A 85 1.77 -3.74 -13.90
CA TYR A 85 3.02 -3.00 -14.10
C TYR A 85 3.65 -3.28 -15.47
N ILE A 86 3.56 -4.51 -15.97
CA ILE A 86 3.96 -4.82 -17.37
C ILE A 86 3.08 -4.04 -18.35
N LEU A 87 1.77 -4.01 -18.14
CA LEU A 87 0.88 -3.24 -18.99
C LEU A 87 1.21 -1.74 -18.96
N PHE A 88 1.59 -1.21 -17.77
CA PHE A 88 2.07 0.18 -17.65
C PHE A 88 3.29 0.43 -18.54
N SER A 89 4.25 -0.50 -18.61
CA SER A 89 5.46 -0.36 -19.46
C SER A 89 5.15 -0.21 -20.94
N PHE A 90 4.01 -0.72 -21.41
CA PHE A 90 3.58 -0.61 -22.79
C PHE A 90 2.50 0.46 -23.01
N THR A 91 2.27 1.32 -22.01
CA THR A 91 1.19 2.29 -22.07
C THR A 91 1.51 3.46 -23.01
N HIS A 92 0.66 3.66 -24.01
CA HIS A 92 0.71 4.78 -24.94
C HIS A 92 -0.61 5.57 -24.99
N THR A 93 -1.65 5.11 -24.28
CA THR A 93 -2.97 5.74 -24.28
C THR A 93 -3.54 5.83 -22.88
N PHE A 94 -4.48 6.77 -22.68
CA PHE A 94 -5.24 6.90 -21.44
C PHE A 94 -5.93 5.59 -21.03
N ILE A 95 -6.56 4.91 -22.01
CA ILE A 95 -7.30 3.66 -21.75
C ILE A 95 -6.36 2.56 -21.24
N MET A 96 -5.16 2.43 -21.83
CA MET A 96 -4.16 1.47 -21.37
C MET A 96 -3.68 1.81 -19.96
N LEU A 97 -3.45 3.09 -19.66
CA LEU A 97 -3.07 3.53 -18.32
C LEU A 97 -4.17 3.17 -17.31
N MET A 98 -5.43 3.43 -17.62
CA MET A 98 -6.58 3.06 -16.79
C MET A 98 -6.64 1.54 -16.56
N ALA A 99 -6.48 0.73 -17.61
CA ALA A 99 -6.46 -0.72 -17.50
C ALA A 99 -5.32 -1.21 -16.61
N ALA A 100 -4.11 -0.65 -16.77
CA ALA A 100 -2.96 -0.95 -15.93
C ALA A 100 -3.23 -0.63 -14.45
N ARG A 101 -3.87 0.52 -14.18
CA ARG A 101 -4.24 0.94 -12.82
C ARG A 101 -5.33 0.07 -12.20
N ILE A 102 -6.33 -0.36 -12.98
CA ILE A 102 -7.37 -1.29 -12.53
C ILE A 102 -6.74 -2.63 -12.16
N ILE A 103 -5.95 -3.22 -13.05
CA ILE A 103 -5.33 -4.53 -12.82
C ILE A 103 -4.38 -4.48 -11.60
N SER A 104 -3.51 -3.49 -11.51
CA SER A 104 -2.62 -3.34 -10.36
C SER A 104 -3.37 -2.97 -9.07
N GLY A 105 -4.50 -2.25 -9.16
CA GLY A 105 -5.37 -1.99 -8.02
C GLY A 105 -6.04 -3.25 -7.45
N ILE A 106 -6.48 -4.17 -8.35
CA ILE A 106 -6.95 -5.50 -7.94
C ILE A 106 -5.82 -6.25 -7.22
N GLY A 107 -4.61 -6.25 -7.81
CA GLY A 107 -3.41 -6.86 -7.23
C GLY A 107 -3.02 -6.27 -5.87
N GLY A 108 -3.15 -4.96 -5.68
CA GLY A 108 -2.86 -4.26 -4.42
C GLY A 108 -3.68 -4.73 -3.21
N SER A 109 -4.73 -5.54 -3.43
CA SER A 109 -5.48 -6.19 -2.35
C SER A 109 -4.68 -7.27 -1.60
N SER A 110 -3.44 -7.57 -1.98
CA SER A 110 -2.47 -8.45 -1.30
C SER A 110 -2.29 -8.10 0.18
N ILE A 111 -2.33 -6.80 0.52
CA ILE A 111 -2.07 -6.29 1.87
C ILE A 111 -3.12 -6.78 2.87
N GLY A 112 -4.41 -6.76 2.51
CA GLY A 112 -5.47 -7.27 3.37
C GLY A 112 -5.34 -8.78 3.65
N VAL A 113 -4.92 -9.54 2.64
CA VAL A 113 -4.65 -10.97 2.78
C VAL A 113 -3.41 -11.23 3.64
N ALA A 114 -2.35 -10.41 3.49
CA ALA A 114 -1.15 -10.49 4.31
C ALA A 114 -1.44 -10.18 5.79
N GLN A 115 -2.31 -9.21 6.08
CA GLN A 115 -2.76 -8.94 7.45
C GLN A 115 -3.52 -10.14 8.04
N ALA A 116 -4.39 -10.76 7.26
CA ALA A 116 -5.09 -11.98 7.67
C ALA A 116 -4.11 -13.15 7.90
N TYR A 117 -3.13 -13.32 7.02
CA TYR A 117 -2.04 -14.30 7.19
C TYR A 117 -1.30 -14.11 8.52
N ILE A 118 -0.91 -12.86 8.84
CA ILE A 118 -0.26 -12.54 10.12
C ILE A 118 -1.16 -12.89 11.30
N ALA A 119 -2.46 -12.59 11.20
CA ALA A 119 -3.42 -12.91 12.25
C ALA A 119 -3.54 -14.43 12.49
N ASP A 120 -3.38 -15.25 11.45
CA ASP A 120 -3.45 -16.71 11.52
C ASP A 120 -2.19 -17.32 12.17
N VAL A 121 -1.00 -16.71 11.96
CA VAL A 121 0.30 -17.25 12.44
C VAL A 121 0.77 -16.63 13.76
N THR A 122 0.03 -15.67 14.32
CA THR A 122 0.36 -15.00 15.60
C THR A 122 -0.65 -15.29 16.68
N THR A 123 -0.19 -15.33 17.92
CA THR A 123 -1.04 -15.33 19.11
C THR A 123 -1.68 -13.92 19.27
N PRO A 124 -2.81 -13.80 20.04
CA PRO A 124 -3.41 -12.48 20.31
C PRO A 124 -2.42 -11.47 20.92
N GLN A 125 -1.48 -11.93 21.75
CA GLN A 125 -0.46 -11.11 22.40
C GLN A 125 0.62 -10.62 21.43
N GLU A 126 0.97 -11.44 20.44
CA GLU A 126 2.00 -11.13 19.43
C GLU A 126 1.45 -10.41 18.21
N ARG A 127 0.11 -10.38 18.05
CA ARG A 127 -0.56 -9.85 16.86
C ARG A 127 -0.23 -8.39 16.57
N ALA A 128 -0.19 -7.56 17.61
CA ALA A 128 0.16 -6.15 17.47
C ALA A 128 1.58 -5.98 16.89
N LYS A 129 2.54 -6.79 17.36
CA LYS A 129 3.90 -6.80 16.81
C LYS A 129 3.94 -7.29 15.36
N GLY A 130 3.19 -8.35 15.05
CA GLY A 130 3.08 -8.88 13.69
C GLY A 130 2.49 -7.84 12.73
N MET A 131 1.41 -7.15 13.11
CA MET A 131 0.82 -6.08 12.32
C MET A 131 1.75 -4.88 12.15
N GLY A 132 2.59 -4.59 13.15
CA GLY A 132 3.62 -3.56 13.07
C GLY A 132 4.63 -3.82 11.94
N LEU A 133 4.91 -5.08 11.58
CA LEU A 133 5.76 -5.41 10.44
C LEU A 133 5.20 -4.91 9.11
N ILE A 134 3.89 -4.91 8.93
CA ILE A 134 3.25 -4.31 7.74
C ILE A 134 3.54 -2.80 7.71
N GLY A 135 3.43 -2.11 8.85
CA GLY A 135 3.78 -0.68 8.93
C GLY A 135 5.25 -0.41 8.58
N VAL A 136 6.18 -1.27 9.04
CA VAL A 136 7.59 -1.19 8.67
C VAL A 136 7.78 -1.43 7.17
N ALA A 137 7.09 -2.42 6.58
CA ALA A 137 7.16 -2.69 5.15
C ALA A 137 6.66 -1.49 4.32
N PHE A 138 5.57 -0.86 4.75
CA PHE A 138 5.08 0.39 4.16
C PHE A 138 6.12 1.51 4.27
N GLY A 139 6.66 1.76 5.47
CA GLY A 139 7.68 2.79 5.68
C GLY A 139 8.87 2.61 4.76
N LEU A 140 9.44 1.41 4.71
CA LEU A 140 10.58 1.10 3.85
C LEU A 140 10.22 1.16 2.34
N GLY A 141 9.03 0.66 1.96
CA GLY A 141 8.54 0.73 0.60
C GLY A 141 8.36 2.17 0.10
N PHE A 142 7.86 3.05 0.96
CA PHE A 142 7.70 4.48 0.65
C PHE A 142 9.01 5.28 0.73
N VAL A 143 10.06 4.77 1.39
CA VAL A 143 11.41 5.34 1.34
C VAL A 143 12.10 4.97 0.04
N PHE A 144 12.22 3.67 -0.20
CA PHE A 144 13.05 3.15 -1.29
C PHE A 144 12.32 3.12 -2.63
N GLY A 145 11.00 2.92 -2.63
CA GLY A 145 10.21 2.85 -3.87
C GLY A 145 10.33 4.11 -4.72
N PRO A 146 9.92 5.30 -4.24
CA PRO A 146 10.03 6.54 -5.02
C PRO A 146 11.45 6.89 -5.42
N MET A 147 12.45 6.63 -4.56
CA MET A 147 13.86 6.84 -4.87
C MET A 147 14.31 5.94 -6.04
N LEU A 148 13.95 4.67 -6.02
CA LEU A 148 14.22 3.74 -7.13
C LEU A 148 13.44 4.17 -8.38
N GLY A 149 12.19 4.63 -8.23
CA GLY A 149 11.39 5.18 -9.33
C GLY A 149 12.08 6.34 -10.03
N GLY A 150 12.61 7.29 -9.26
CA GLY A 150 13.40 8.41 -9.80
C GLY A 150 14.70 7.98 -10.47
N ILE A 151 15.36 6.91 -9.98
CA ILE A 151 16.57 6.36 -10.62
C ILE A 151 16.20 5.69 -11.94
N PHE A 152 15.19 4.81 -11.94
CA PHE A 152 14.79 4.06 -13.13
C PHE A 152 14.17 4.95 -14.21
N SER A 153 13.52 6.05 -13.86
CA SER A 153 12.95 6.99 -14.81
C SER A 153 14.00 7.63 -15.74
N LYS A 154 15.26 7.70 -15.31
CA LYS A 154 16.38 8.16 -16.15
C LYS A 154 16.63 7.25 -17.35
N PHE A 155 16.22 5.99 -17.28
CA PHE A 155 16.34 5.00 -18.35
C PHE A 155 15.03 4.83 -19.14
N GLY A 156 13.99 5.57 -18.78
CA GLY A 156 12.67 5.57 -19.42
C GLY A 156 11.55 5.07 -18.51
N TYR A 157 10.34 5.50 -18.81
CA TYR A 157 9.15 5.10 -18.03
C TYR A 157 8.81 3.60 -18.17
N GLU A 158 9.13 3.03 -19.32
CA GLU A 158 9.00 1.58 -19.57
C GLU A 158 9.85 0.78 -18.59
N VAL A 159 11.09 1.23 -18.34
CA VAL A 159 12.03 0.59 -17.41
C VAL A 159 11.48 0.65 -15.97
N THR A 160 10.83 1.74 -15.58
CA THR A 160 10.21 1.84 -14.25
C THR A 160 9.08 0.84 -14.07
N GLY A 161 8.26 0.63 -15.10
CA GLY A 161 7.20 -0.37 -15.10
C GLY A 161 7.75 -1.79 -15.03
N PHE A 162 8.76 -2.12 -15.85
CA PHE A 162 9.41 -3.45 -15.81
C PHE A 162 10.12 -3.70 -14.47
N ALA A 163 10.77 -2.69 -13.88
CA ALA A 163 11.37 -2.81 -12.56
C ALA A 163 10.31 -3.12 -11.49
N SER A 164 9.19 -2.39 -11.49
CA SER A 164 8.06 -2.65 -10.58
C SER A 164 7.50 -4.06 -10.77
N ALA A 165 7.34 -4.51 -12.01
CA ALA A 165 6.91 -5.87 -12.32
C ALA A 165 7.91 -6.92 -11.81
N ALA A 166 9.21 -6.68 -11.98
CA ALA A 166 10.27 -7.58 -11.49
C ALA A 166 10.22 -7.75 -9.97
N PHE A 167 9.96 -6.68 -9.20
CA PHE A 167 9.74 -6.78 -7.75
C PHE A 167 8.51 -7.61 -7.41
N SER A 168 7.37 -7.41 -8.07
CA SER A 168 6.18 -8.24 -7.83
C SER A 168 6.39 -9.70 -8.22
N VAL A 169 7.10 -9.98 -9.32
CA VAL A 169 7.49 -11.35 -9.70
C VAL A 169 8.45 -11.95 -8.68
N LEU A 170 9.41 -11.19 -8.16
CA LEU A 170 10.31 -11.65 -7.09
C LEU A 170 9.52 -12.00 -5.83
N ALA A 171 8.57 -11.14 -5.41
CA ALA A 171 7.68 -11.42 -4.28
C ALA A 171 6.83 -12.68 -4.54
N PHE A 172 6.33 -12.87 -5.77
CA PHE A 172 5.61 -14.08 -6.17
C PHE A 172 6.50 -15.33 -6.05
N VAL A 173 7.72 -15.31 -6.60
CA VAL A 173 8.66 -16.45 -6.54
C VAL A 173 9.00 -16.80 -5.09
N LEU A 174 9.30 -15.81 -4.26
CA LEU A 174 9.56 -16.03 -2.84
C LEU A 174 8.35 -16.62 -2.12
N SER A 175 7.15 -16.10 -2.40
CA SER A 175 5.89 -16.65 -1.84
C SER A 175 5.62 -18.06 -2.33
N PHE A 176 5.89 -18.34 -3.60
CA PHE A 176 5.64 -19.65 -4.19
C PHE A 176 6.53 -20.74 -3.59
N PHE A 177 7.79 -20.47 -3.34
CA PHE A 177 8.70 -21.49 -2.82
C PHE A 177 8.74 -21.54 -1.29
N TYR A 178 8.60 -20.43 -0.60
CA TYR A 178 8.92 -20.35 0.82
C TYR A 178 7.73 -20.02 1.73
N LEU A 179 6.65 -19.37 1.23
CA LEU A 179 5.54 -18.99 2.08
C LEU A 179 4.64 -20.21 2.36
N PRO A 180 4.54 -20.72 3.61
CA PRO A 180 3.62 -21.81 3.92
C PRO A 180 2.17 -21.34 3.92
N GLU A 181 1.22 -22.24 3.76
CA GLU A 181 -0.19 -21.94 3.96
C GLU A 181 -0.47 -21.73 5.46
N SER A 182 -1.15 -20.63 5.79
CA SER A 182 -1.49 -20.32 7.19
C SER A 182 -2.88 -20.78 7.60
N LEU A 183 -3.77 -20.96 6.62
CA LEU A 183 -5.14 -21.39 6.89
C LEU A 183 -5.14 -22.83 7.39
N LYS A 184 -5.57 -23.02 8.64
CA LYS A 184 -5.76 -24.36 9.22
C LYS A 184 -7.01 -24.97 8.59
N LYS A 185 -6.89 -26.20 8.09
CA LYS A 185 -8.06 -26.99 7.72
C LYS A 185 -8.89 -27.25 8.98
N PRO A 186 -10.22 -27.13 8.92
CA PRO A 186 -11.08 -27.54 10.03
C PRO A 186 -10.74 -28.99 10.41
N GLY A 187 -10.43 -29.24 11.69
CA GLY A 187 -10.27 -30.60 12.20
C GLY A 187 -11.59 -31.36 12.13
N GLU A 188 -11.53 -32.70 12.03
CA GLU A 188 -12.71 -33.54 12.17
C GLU A 188 -13.35 -33.28 13.55
N GLY A 189 -14.53 -32.63 13.56
CA GLY A 189 -15.27 -32.29 14.79
C GLY A 189 -15.39 -30.77 15.07
N GLU A 190 -14.70 -29.89 14.34
CA GLU A 190 -14.96 -28.46 14.43
C GLU A 190 -16.14 -28.07 13.53
N ALA A 191 -17.04 -27.23 14.06
CA ALA A 191 -18.18 -26.73 13.30
C ALA A 191 -17.70 -26.12 11.97
N PRO A 192 -18.38 -26.42 10.85
CA PRO A 192 -17.98 -25.91 9.55
C PRO A 192 -17.85 -24.39 9.62
N LEU A 193 -16.71 -23.87 9.13
CA LEU A 193 -16.46 -22.44 9.05
C LEU A 193 -17.75 -21.77 8.57
N ARG A 194 -18.38 -21.03 9.49
CA ARG A 194 -19.65 -20.33 9.25
C ARG A 194 -19.53 -19.67 7.89
N LYS A 195 -20.44 -19.99 6.95
CA LYS A 195 -20.47 -19.41 5.61
C LYS A 195 -20.51 -17.89 5.75
N ARG A 196 -19.34 -17.25 5.93
CA ARG A 196 -19.25 -15.79 5.96
C ARG A 196 -19.73 -15.31 4.60
N LYS A 197 -20.69 -14.41 4.62
CA LYS A 197 -21.10 -13.67 3.40
C LYS A 197 -19.85 -13.03 2.85
N LEU A 198 -19.67 -13.06 1.53
CA LEU A 198 -18.51 -12.45 0.83
C LEU A 198 -18.29 -10.99 1.25
N ILE A 199 -19.38 -10.27 1.50
CA ILE A 199 -19.37 -8.93 2.09
C ILE A 199 -20.50 -8.90 3.13
N ASP A 200 -20.16 -8.63 4.38
CA ASP A 200 -21.11 -8.45 5.46
C ASP A 200 -21.36 -6.96 5.71
N PHE A 201 -22.29 -6.38 4.94
CA PHE A 201 -22.70 -4.99 5.10
C PHE A 201 -23.26 -4.68 6.49
N HIS A 202 -23.86 -5.68 7.16
CA HIS A 202 -24.42 -5.46 8.49
C HIS A 202 -23.33 -5.25 9.55
N ALA A 203 -22.26 -6.06 9.50
CA ALA A 203 -21.09 -5.87 10.35
C ALA A 203 -20.40 -4.51 10.09
N PHE A 204 -20.35 -4.07 8.82
CA PHE A 204 -19.83 -2.76 8.44
C PHE A 204 -20.65 -1.61 9.10
N ILE A 205 -21.98 -1.65 8.97
CA ILE A 205 -22.87 -0.65 9.58
C ILE A 205 -22.73 -0.64 11.10
N GLU A 206 -22.60 -1.82 11.74
CA GLU A 206 -22.47 -1.93 13.19
C GLU A 206 -21.20 -1.23 13.72
N VAL A 207 -20.08 -1.31 12.99
CA VAL A 207 -18.84 -0.61 13.32
C VAL A 207 -19.03 0.90 13.30
N PHE A 208 -19.78 1.43 12.31
CA PHE A 208 -20.07 2.88 12.22
C PHE A 208 -21.05 3.36 13.29
N ARG A 209 -21.88 2.50 13.85
CA ARG A 209 -22.79 2.86 14.96
C ARG A 209 -22.07 3.11 16.28
N LYS A 210 -20.88 2.57 16.48
CA LYS A 210 -20.06 2.79 17.69
C LYS A 210 -19.32 4.12 17.59
N LYS A 211 -19.69 5.11 18.41
CA LYS A 211 -19.11 6.48 18.39
C LYS A 211 -17.57 6.50 18.36
N ALA A 212 -16.91 5.67 19.16
CA ALA A 212 -15.45 5.60 19.19
C ALA A 212 -14.88 5.09 17.87
N SER A 213 -15.46 4.04 17.28
CA SER A 213 -15.03 3.52 15.98
C SER A 213 -15.26 4.51 14.85
N PHE A 214 -16.43 5.17 14.84
CA PHE A 214 -16.74 6.21 13.87
C PHE A 214 -15.73 7.35 13.92
N PHE A 215 -15.40 7.84 15.11
CA PHE A 215 -14.42 8.91 15.29
C PHE A 215 -13.02 8.52 14.75
N VAL A 216 -12.53 7.33 15.12
CA VAL A 216 -11.24 6.84 14.65
C VAL A 216 -11.21 6.66 13.13
N ILE A 217 -12.28 6.11 12.55
CA ILE A 217 -12.40 5.94 11.10
C ILE A 217 -12.39 7.29 10.39
N THR A 218 -13.14 8.26 10.90
CA THR A 218 -13.22 9.63 10.35
C THR A 218 -11.85 10.31 10.40
N LEU A 219 -11.15 10.25 11.52
CA LEU A 219 -9.78 10.80 11.63
C LEU A 219 -8.80 10.11 10.66
N THR A 220 -8.86 8.79 10.58
CA THR A 220 -8.02 8.03 9.65
C THR A 220 -8.34 8.40 8.19
N PHE A 221 -9.62 8.59 7.86
CA PHE A 221 -10.04 9.04 6.54
C PHE A 221 -9.41 10.39 6.18
N PHE A 222 -9.56 11.40 7.05
CA PHE A 222 -8.99 12.72 6.77
C PHE A 222 -7.47 12.71 6.69
N LEU A 223 -6.80 11.94 7.55
CA LEU A 223 -5.35 11.76 7.48
C LEU A 223 -4.92 11.14 6.14
N THR A 224 -5.53 10.03 5.79
CA THR A 224 -5.19 9.30 4.55
C THR A 224 -5.53 10.14 3.32
N PHE A 225 -6.66 10.85 3.34
CA PHE A 225 -7.07 11.76 2.28
C PHE A 225 -6.04 12.88 2.06
N SER A 226 -5.58 13.52 3.15
CA SER A 226 -4.56 14.58 3.09
C SER A 226 -3.22 14.06 2.54
N VAL A 227 -2.77 12.90 3.02
CA VAL A 227 -1.52 12.28 2.55
C VAL A 227 -1.65 11.82 1.09
N ALA A 228 -2.79 11.27 0.68
CA ALA A 228 -3.02 10.86 -0.70
C ALA A 228 -2.97 12.03 -1.68
N ASN A 229 -3.45 13.22 -1.29
CA ASN A 229 -3.31 14.43 -2.10
C ASN A 229 -1.83 14.78 -2.34
N ILE A 230 -0.97 14.71 -1.32
CA ILE A 230 0.46 14.96 -1.49
C ILE A 230 1.04 13.98 -2.54
N TYR A 231 0.75 12.70 -2.44
CA TYR A 231 1.26 11.71 -3.42
C TYR A 231 0.73 11.94 -4.84
N GLY A 232 -0.49 12.44 -4.98
CA GLY A 232 -1.10 12.68 -6.29
C GLY A 232 -0.63 13.98 -6.96
N THR A 233 -0.42 15.05 -6.18
CA THR A 233 -0.22 16.40 -6.72
C THR A 233 1.21 16.88 -6.62
N PHE A 234 1.97 16.45 -5.61
CA PHE A 234 3.30 16.98 -5.33
C PHE A 234 4.29 16.80 -6.50
N ALA A 235 4.25 15.63 -7.16
CA ALA A 235 5.12 15.39 -8.31
C ALA A 235 4.80 16.30 -9.50
N ILE A 236 3.51 16.62 -9.71
CA ILE A 236 3.06 17.56 -10.75
C ILE A 236 3.49 18.98 -10.41
N LEU A 237 3.25 19.42 -9.17
CA LEU A 237 3.67 20.73 -8.67
C LEU A 237 5.19 20.90 -8.80
N GLY A 238 5.96 19.90 -8.35
CA GLY A 238 7.41 19.88 -8.45
C GLY A 238 7.90 20.05 -9.89
N SER A 239 7.33 19.29 -10.81
CA SER A 239 7.73 19.35 -12.21
C SER A 239 7.21 20.61 -12.95
N GLY A 240 6.02 21.10 -12.62
CA GLY A 240 5.39 22.24 -13.28
C GLY A 240 5.90 23.59 -12.77
N HIS A 241 6.03 23.77 -11.46
CA HIS A 241 6.41 25.05 -10.84
C HIS A 241 7.91 25.20 -10.58
N PHE A 242 8.56 24.10 -10.17
CA PHE A 242 9.96 24.11 -9.75
C PHE A 242 10.92 23.49 -10.77
N GLY A 243 10.40 22.95 -11.88
CA GLY A 243 11.21 22.28 -12.91
C GLY A 243 11.89 21.00 -12.43
N PHE A 244 11.37 20.36 -11.37
CA PHE A 244 11.92 19.12 -10.84
C PHE A 244 11.82 18.00 -11.85
N THR A 245 12.88 17.22 -11.94
CA THR A 245 12.88 15.96 -12.67
C THR A 245 12.17 14.87 -11.86
N ASP A 246 11.86 13.76 -12.50
CA ASP A 246 11.29 12.59 -11.79
C ASP A 246 12.28 12.05 -10.74
N PHE A 247 13.58 12.21 -10.97
CA PHE A 247 14.62 11.89 -9.99
C PHE A 247 14.55 12.79 -8.77
N ASP A 248 14.38 14.11 -8.94
CA ASP A 248 14.27 15.07 -7.83
C ASP A 248 13.02 14.78 -7.01
N ASN A 249 11.89 14.55 -7.67
CA ASN A 249 10.64 14.12 -7.02
C ASN A 249 10.83 12.81 -6.24
N GLY A 250 11.46 11.81 -6.85
CA GLY A 250 11.75 10.52 -6.21
C GLY A 250 12.64 10.67 -4.97
N MET A 251 13.66 11.53 -5.02
CA MET A 251 14.54 11.82 -3.88
C MET A 251 13.79 12.53 -2.74
N LEU A 252 12.92 13.49 -3.07
CA LEU A 252 12.10 14.18 -2.05
C LEU A 252 11.13 13.23 -1.35
N PHE A 253 10.44 12.37 -2.09
CA PHE A 253 9.62 11.31 -1.49
C PHE A 253 10.46 10.34 -0.65
N GLY A 254 11.68 10.02 -1.09
CA GLY A 254 12.63 9.23 -0.32
C GLY A 254 12.98 9.87 1.03
N ILE A 255 13.28 11.18 1.03
CA ILE A 255 13.55 11.96 2.25
C ILE A 255 12.32 11.96 3.17
N MET A 256 11.11 12.21 2.63
CA MET A 256 9.86 12.13 3.38
C MET A 256 9.69 10.74 4.02
N GLY A 257 10.01 9.69 3.28
CA GLY A 257 9.97 8.32 3.77
C GLY A 257 10.97 8.06 4.91
N VAL A 258 12.22 8.54 4.79
CA VAL A 258 13.24 8.43 5.86
C VAL A 258 12.79 9.16 7.12
N VAL A 259 12.28 10.38 7.00
CA VAL A 259 11.73 11.14 8.14
C VAL A 259 10.57 10.39 8.79
N SER A 260 9.66 9.84 7.99
CA SER A 260 8.53 9.04 8.47
C SER A 260 8.99 7.78 9.19
N ALA A 261 9.95 7.04 8.63
CA ALA A 261 10.52 5.84 9.24
C ALA A 261 11.24 6.15 10.57
N PHE A 262 11.99 7.26 10.62
CA PHE A 262 12.65 7.72 11.84
C PHE A 262 11.64 8.08 12.93
N MET A 263 10.60 8.83 12.57
CA MET A 263 9.52 9.20 13.48
C MET A 263 8.79 7.97 14.03
N GLN A 264 8.41 7.04 13.17
CA GLN A 264 7.66 5.84 13.57
C GLN A 264 8.54 4.83 14.33
N GLY A 265 9.76 4.59 13.88
CA GLY A 265 10.64 3.57 14.44
C GLY A 265 11.37 4.00 15.72
N PHE A 266 11.76 5.28 15.80
CA PHE A 266 12.61 5.76 16.89
C PHE A 266 11.92 6.76 17.81
N MET A 267 11.22 7.75 17.26
CA MET A 267 10.63 8.83 18.04
C MET A 267 9.32 8.42 18.72
N MET A 268 8.47 7.63 18.05
CA MET A 268 7.14 7.30 18.55
C MET A 268 7.17 6.57 19.91
N GLY A 269 8.12 5.66 20.09
CA GLY A 269 8.32 4.98 21.38
C GLY A 269 8.57 5.94 22.54
N LYS A 270 9.39 6.99 22.32
CA LYS A 270 9.70 8.02 23.33
C LYS A 270 8.55 9.02 23.52
N LEU A 271 7.87 9.38 22.42
CA LEU A 271 6.77 10.33 22.49
C LEU A 271 5.56 9.76 23.23
N THR A 272 5.23 8.49 23.02
CA THR A 272 4.09 7.83 23.70
C THR A 272 4.30 7.63 25.20
N THR A 273 5.54 7.71 25.69
CA THR A 273 5.82 7.71 27.15
C THR A 273 5.72 9.08 27.80
N ARG A 274 5.85 10.16 27.00
CA ARG A 274 5.85 11.55 27.52
C ARG A 274 4.54 12.29 27.30
N PHE A 275 3.82 11.97 26.25
CA PHE A 275 2.62 12.68 25.84
C PHE A 275 1.40 11.77 25.82
N THR A 276 0.24 12.33 26.11
CA THR A 276 -1.03 11.60 26.01
C THR A 276 -1.39 11.34 24.55
N LYS A 277 -2.20 10.32 24.29
CA LYS A 277 -2.68 9.99 22.93
C LYS A 277 -3.35 11.18 22.25
N LEU A 278 -4.12 11.98 23.01
CA LEU A 278 -4.80 13.16 22.48
C LEU A 278 -3.80 14.26 22.08
N GLN A 279 -2.78 14.52 22.91
CA GLN A 279 -1.73 15.50 22.58
C GLN A 279 -0.99 15.10 21.30
N LEU A 280 -0.64 13.81 21.15
CA LEU A 280 0.03 13.31 19.95
C LEU A 280 -0.85 13.43 18.69
N LEU A 281 -2.16 13.19 18.82
CA LEU A 281 -3.11 13.41 17.73
C LEU A 281 -3.18 14.89 17.33
N ILE A 282 -3.36 15.79 18.31
CA ILE A 282 -3.47 17.23 18.04
C ILE A 282 -2.17 17.74 17.40
N THR A 283 -1.01 17.43 17.97
CA THR A 283 0.28 17.89 17.41
C THR A 283 0.51 17.33 16.00
N GLY A 284 0.19 16.05 15.75
CA GLY A 284 0.33 15.43 14.43
C GLY A 284 -0.56 16.08 13.37
N PHE A 285 -1.84 16.28 13.67
CA PHE A 285 -2.77 16.96 12.74
C PHE A 285 -2.41 18.43 12.53
N SER A 286 -2.00 19.15 13.59
CA SER A 286 -1.56 20.55 13.47
C SER A 286 -0.30 20.67 12.61
N SER A 287 0.68 19.78 12.80
CA SER A 287 1.89 19.74 11.97
C SER A 287 1.57 19.43 10.50
N LEU A 288 0.64 18.51 10.25
CA LEU A 288 0.18 18.20 8.90
C LEU A 288 -0.52 19.41 8.26
N ALA A 289 -1.41 20.08 8.99
CA ALA A 289 -2.12 21.26 8.51
C ALA A 289 -1.15 22.42 8.16
N VAL A 290 -0.17 22.68 9.04
CA VAL A 290 0.88 23.70 8.78
C VAL A 290 1.72 23.29 7.57
N GLY A 291 2.14 22.01 7.48
CA GLY A 291 2.91 21.51 6.34
C GLY A 291 2.17 21.67 5.01
N LEU A 292 0.88 21.36 4.98
CA LEU A 292 0.04 21.54 3.78
C LEU A 292 -0.17 23.02 3.42
N ALA A 293 -0.33 23.90 4.43
CA ALA A 293 -0.50 25.33 4.20
C ALA A 293 0.78 26.02 3.69
N LEU A 294 1.94 25.40 3.87
CA LEU A 294 3.23 25.91 3.37
C LEU A 294 3.56 25.42 1.96
N ILE A 295 2.77 24.53 1.39
CA ILE A 295 2.89 24.11 -0.02
C ILE A 295 2.24 25.22 -0.86
N PRO A 296 2.97 25.84 -1.82
CA PRO A 296 2.45 26.93 -2.64
C PRO A 296 1.33 26.51 -3.57
#